data_3e55c774d0aa3a9be8cfa18208d49650
#
_entry.id   3e55c774d0aa3a9be8cfa18208d49650
#
_cell.length_a   1.000
_cell.length_b   1.000
_cell.length_c   1.000
_cell.angle_alpha   90.00
_cell.angle_beta   90.00
_cell.angle_gamma   90.00
#
_symmetry.space_group_name_H-M   'P 1'
#
loop_
_entity.id
_entity.type
_entity.pdbx_description
1 polymer ?
#
loop_
_entity_poly.entity_id
_entity_poly.type
_entity_poly.pdbx_seq_one_letter_code
_entity_poly.pdbx_strand_id
1 'polypeptide(L)'
;MDTTARTEQKNFATPDETRSFEHGVVELVRIAGADIGRLTLQPGWRWSEHVKPIAGTDLCEAPHFQYHVAGTLHVVMHDGAEFDAVAGDVTALPHGHDAWVVGDEPVVVVDWWGASDYAK
;
A
#
# COMPACT_ATOMS: atom_id res chain seq x y z
N MET A 1 10.09 28.33 -9.32
CA MET A 1 9.28 27.43 -10.15
C MET A 1 10.19 26.48 -10.90
N ASP A 2 9.86 25.23 -10.92
CA ASP A 2 10.61 24.22 -11.66
C ASP A 2 10.37 24.41 -13.16
N THR A 3 11.44 24.72 -13.91
CA THR A 3 11.35 24.92 -15.35
C THR A 3 11.25 23.59 -16.11
N THR A 4 11.44 22.45 -15.41
CA THR A 4 11.30 21.12 -16.00
C THR A 4 9.89 20.54 -15.80
N ALA A 5 9.01 21.26 -15.10
CA ALA A 5 7.65 20.81 -14.87
C ALA A 5 6.92 20.63 -16.21
N ARG A 6 6.20 19.54 -16.35
CA ARG A 6 5.48 19.19 -17.56
C ARG A 6 4.24 18.37 -17.23
N THR A 7 3.31 18.34 -18.17
CA THR A 7 2.17 17.44 -18.07
C THR A 7 2.64 15.99 -18.23
N GLU A 8 2.20 15.13 -17.33
CA GLU A 8 2.47 13.71 -17.37
C GLU A 8 1.15 12.95 -17.19
N GLN A 9 1.08 11.78 -17.80
CA GLN A 9 -0.08 10.89 -17.67
C GLN A 9 0.42 9.45 -17.63
N LYS A 10 0.00 8.70 -16.62
CA LYS A 10 0.35 7.29 -16.45
C LYS A 10 -0.89 6.47 -16.14
N ASN A 11 -0.78 5.16 -16.26
CA ASN A 11 -1.87 4.24 -15.93
C ASN A 11 -1.28 3.02 -15.24
N PHE A 12 -1.95 2.53 -14.20
CA PHE A 12 -1.51 1.33 -13.49
C PHE A 12 -1.56 0.06 -14.36
N ALA A 13 -2.29 0.08 -15.48
CA ALA A 13 -2.29 -1.05 -16.42
C ALA A 13 -0.92 -1.27 -17.08
N THR A 14 -0.08 -0.22 -17.11
CA THR A 14 1.29 -0.29 -17.63
C THR A 14 2.23 0.32 -16.60
N PRO A 15 2.43 -0.35 -15.45
CA PRO A 15 3.22 0.21 -14.36
C PRO A 15 4.70 0.30 -14.72
N ASP A 16 5.41 1.23 -14.09
CA ASP A 16 6.87 1.34 -14.21
C ASP A 16 7.57 0.22 -13.46
N GLU A 17 6.96 -0.28 -12.39
CA GLU A 17 7.50 -1.38 -11.59
C GLU A 17 6.34 -2.18 -11.00
N THR A 18 6.54 -3.51 -10.88
CA THR A 18 5.59 -4.41 -10.22
C THR A 18 6.36 -5.30 -9.27
N ARG A 19 5.86 -5.42 -8.03
CA ARG A 19 6.39 -6.37 -7.04
C ARG A 19 5.27 -7.28 -6.60
N SER A 20 5.46 -8.58 -6.77
CA SER A 20 4.49 -9.59 -6.35
C SER A 20 4.97 -10.26 -5.07
N PHE A 21 4.03 -10.57 -4.20
CA PHE A 21 4.26 -11.32 -2.98
C PHE A 21 3.07 -12.24 -2.76
N GLU A 22 3.16 -13.13 -1.80
CA GLU A 22 2.08 -14.07 -1.54
C GLU A 22 0.79 -13.32 -1.19
N HIS A 23 -0.29 -13.60 -1.91
CA HIS A 23 -1.61 -12.97 -1.79
C HIS A 23 -1.64 -11.48 -2.10
N GLY A 24 -0.65 -10.96 -2.85
CA GLY A 24 -0.69 -9.54 -3.15
C GLY A 24 0.25 -9.09 -4.24
N VAL A 25 0.04 -7.85 -4.66
CA VAL A 25 0.87 -7.18 -5.66
C VAL A 25 0.87 -5.68 -5.40
N VAL A 26 2.01 -5.04 -5.60
CA VAL A 26 2.10 -3.59 -5.68
C VAL A 26 2.60 -3.18 -7.05
N GLU A 27 1.86 -2.29 -7.68
CA GLU A 27 2.20 -1.72 -8.98
C GLU A 27 2.53 -0.25 -8.76
N LEU A 28 3.65 0.19 -9.31
CA LEU A 28 4.17 1.55 -9.12
C LEU A 28 4.18 2.30 -10.43
N VAL A 29 3.71 3.53 -10.41
CA VAL A 29 3.95 4.49 -11.49
C VAL A 29 4.80 5.63 -10.95
N ARG A 30 5.75 6.10 -11.77
CA ARG A 30 6.61 7.23 -11.44
C ARG A 30 6.13 8.44 -12.20
N ILE A 31 5.63 9.43 -11.47
CA ILE A 31 4.98 10.59 -12.05
C ILE A 31 5.22 11.81 -11.16
N ALA A 32 5.47 12.95 -11.77
CA ALA A 32 5.70 14.23 -11.07
C ALA A 32 6.79 14.12 -9.99
N GLY A 33 7.82 13.31 -10.25
CA GLY A 33 8.92 13.11 -9.32
C GLY A 33 8.60 12.22 -8.11
N ALA A 34 7.46 11.55 -8.09
CA ALA A 34 7.03 10.69 -6.98
C ALA A 34 6.68 9.30 -7.48
N ASP A 35 6.64 8.35 -6.56
CA ASP A 35 6.14 7.00 -6.81
C ASP A 35 4.75 6.87 -6.21
N ILE A 36 3.78 6.52 -7.04
CA ILE A 36 2.42 6.23 -6.59
C ILE A 36 2.19 4.73 -6.74
N GLY A 37 1.74 4.08 -5.68
CA GLY A 37 1.50 2.64 -5.69
C GLY A 37 0.04 2.28 -5.64
N ARG A 38 -0.32 1.21 -6.35
CA ARG A 38 -1.60 0.55 -6.17
C ARG A 38 -1.33 -0.83 -5.60
N LEU A 39 -1.83 -1.08 -4.38
CA LEU A 39 -1.74 -2.38 -3.74
C LEU A 39 -3.04 -3.12 -3.95
N THR A 40 -2.94 -4.38 -4.38
CA THR A 40 -4.08 -5.30 -4.46
C THR A 40 -3.76 -6.47 -3.54
N LEU A 41 -4.58 -6.67 -2.52
CA LEU A 41 -4.35 -7.65 -1.46
C LEU A 41 -5.52 -8.62 -1.46
N GLN A 42 -5.22 -9.89 -1.67
CA GLN A 42 -6.25 -10.92 -1.79
C GLN A 42 -6.75 -11.38 -0.41
N PRO A 43 -7.96 -11.95 -0.33
CA PRO A 43 -8.42 -12.59 0.90
C PRO A 43 -7.37 -13.57 1.43
N GLY A 44 -7.14 -13.51 2.74
CA GLY A 44 -6.09 -14.30 3.40
C GLY A 44 -4.76 -13.57 3.56
N TRP A 45 -4.57 -12.44 2.90
CA TRP A 45 -3.34 -11.67 3.07
C TRP A 45 -3.25 -11.08 4.49
N ARG A 46 -2.02 -11.20 5.06
CA ARG A 46 -1.65 -10.56 6.33
C ARG A 46 -0.21 -10.09 6.20
N TRP A 47 0.06 -8.84 6.55
CA TRP A 47 1.40 -8.27 6.42
C TRP A 47 2.44 -9.10 7.18
N SER A 48 2.15 -9.48 8.43
CA SER A 48 3.08 -10.23 9.28
C SER A 48 3.40 -11.64 8.78
N GLU A 49 2.60 -12.19 7.88
CA GLU A 49 2.85 -13.51 7.27
C GLU A 49 3.47 -13.40 5.87
N HIS A 50 3.03 -12.44 5.06
CA HIS A 50 3.32 -12.43 3.62
C HIS A 50 4.31 -11.36 3.19
N VAL A 51 4.50 -10.31 3.98
CA VAL A 51 5.46 -9.22 3.68
C VAL A 51 6.59 -9.17 4.70
N LYS A 52 6.30 -9.45 5.95
CA LYS A 52 7.31 -9.46 7.03
C LYS A 52 8.58 -10.25 6.66
N PRO A 53 8.51 -11.46 6.06
CA PRO A 53 9.71 -12.18 5.67
C PRO A 53 10.58 -11.43 4.65
N ILE A 54 9.94 -10.60 3.81
CA ILE A 54 10.65 -9.77 2.83
C ILE A 54 11.24 -8.53 3.51
N ALA A 55 10.44 -7.87 4.34
CA ALA A 55 10.82 -6.62 5.00
C ALA A 55 11.89 -6.81 6.08
N GLY A 56 11.84 -7.94 6.80
CA GLY A 56 12.80 -8.24 7.85
C GLY A 56 12.58 -7.48 9.15
N THR A 57 11.41 -6.85 9.33
CA THR A 57 11.03 -6.12 10.54
C THR A 57 9.83 -6.76 11.20
N ASP A 58 9.60 -6.49 12.51
CA ASP A 58 8.47 -7.06 13.23
C ASP A 58 7.13 -6.47 12.80
N LEU A 59 7.13 -5.20 12.43
CA LEU A 59 5.96 -4.47 11.92
C LEU A 59 6.34 -3.72 10.65
N CYS A 60 5.33 -3.31 9.89
CA CYS A 60 5.56 -2.51 8.68
C CYS A 60 6.12 -1.14 9.08
N GLU A 61 7.32 -0.83 8.60
CA GLU A 61 7.99 0.44 8.91
C GLU A 61 7.72 1.51 7.85
N ALA A 62 7.08 1.16 6.74
CA ALA A 62 6.72 2.12 5.71
C ALA A 62 5.56 3.00 6.20
N PRO A 63 5.70 4.33 6.20
CA PRO A 63 4.55 5.20 6.42
C PRO A 63 3.66 5.18 5.18
N HIS A 64 2.35 5.29 5.39
CA HIS A 64 1.38 5.24 4.30
C HIS A 64 0.46 6.45 4.33
N PHE A 65 0.14 6.95 3.15
CA PHE A 65 -0.92 7.93 2.92
C PHE A 65 -1.77 7.38 1.78
N GLN A 66 -2.95 6.85 2.11
CA GLN A 66 -3.67 5.93 1.24
C GLN A 66 -5.12 6.35 1.01
N TYR A 67 -5.60 6.07 -0.20
CA TYR A 67 -7.01 6.07 -0.53
C TYR A 67 -7.47 4.64 -0.75
N HIS A 68 -8.50 4.20 -0.02
CA HIS A 68 -9.03 2.83 -0.10
C HIS A 68 -10.11 2.77 -1.17
N VAL A 69 -9.87 1.96 -2.20
CA VAL A 69 -10.74 1.86 -3.37
C VAL A 69 -11.77 0.75 -3.18
N ALA A 70 -11.37 -0.39 -2.61
CA ALA A 70 -12.22 -1.57 -2.47
C ALA A 70 -11.78 -2.44 -1.31
N GLY A 71 -12.69 -3.22 -0.78
CA GLY A 71 -12.44 -4.19 0.28
C GLY A 71 -12.35 -3.58 1.67
N THR A 72 -12.07 -4.43 2.65
CA THR A 72 -11.91 -4.03 4.06
C THR A 72 -10.54 -4.49 4.56
N LEU A 73 -9.75 -3.55 5.05
CA LEU A 73 -8.43 -3.81 5.62
C LEU A 73 -8.47 -3.51 7.11
N HIS A 74 -8.15 -4.50 7.95
CA HIS A 74 -7.97 -4.27 9.38
C HIS A 74 -6.53 -3.88 9.66
N VAL A 75 -6.34 -2.79 10.41
CA VAL A 75 -5.02 -2.24 10.73
C VAL A 75 -4.84 -2.23 12.24
N VAL A 76 -3.69 -2.69 12.70
CA VAL A 76 -3.29 -2.65 14.11
C VAL A 76 -1.98 -1.87 14.21
N MET A 77 -2.01 -0.78 14.96
CA MET A 77 -0.83 0.06 15.19
C MET A 77 -0.02 -0.46 16.37
N HIS A 78 1.27 -0.12 16.42
CA HIS A 78 2.17 -0.54 17.49
C HIS A 78 1.74 -0.07 18.89
N ASP A 79 0.95 1.01 18.96
CA ASP A 79 0.44 1.56 20.23
C ASP A 79 -0.88 0.90 20.68
N GLY A 80 -1.37 -0.10 19.93
CA GLY A 80 -2.59 -0.82 20.22
C GLY A 80 -3.84 -0.24 19.59
N ALA A 81 -3.77 0.91 18.93
CA ALA A 81 -4.90 1.43 18.17
C ALA A 81 -5.19 0.51 16.99
N GLU A 82 -6.47 0.22 16.73
CA GLU A 82 -6.85 -0.61 15.59
C GLU A 82 -8.17 -0.13 14.99
N PHE A 83 -8.34 -0.40 13.71
CA PHE A 83 -9.53 0.03 12.96
C PHE A 83 -9.65 -0.76 11.66
N ASP A 84 -10.85 -0.72 11.08
CA ASP A 84 -11.11 -1.21 9.73
C ASP A 84 -11.15 -0.04 8.76
N ALA A 85 -10.39 -0.12 7.68
CA ALA A 85 -10.45 0.82 6.57
C ALA A 85 -11.30 0.21 5.46
N VAL A 86 -12.28 0.96 4.99
CA VAL A 86 -13.25 0.51 3.97
C VAL A 86 -13.18 1.42 2.74
N ALA A 87 -13.85 1.01 1.66
CA ALA A 87 -13.88 1.79 0.42
C ALA A 87 -14.34 3.22 0.69
N GLY A 88 -13.60 4.18 0.16
CA GLY A 88 -13.85 5.61 0.36
C GLY A 88 -13.04 6.24 1.47
N ASP A 89 -12.43 5.43 2.34
CA ASP A 89 -11.60 5.96 3.43
C ASP A 89 -10.26 6.50 2.90
N VAL A 90 -9.78 7.53 3.58
CA VAL A 90 -8.42 8.05 3.43
C VAL A 90 -7.72 7.83 4.76
N THR A 91 -6.57 7.17 4.74
CA THR A 91 -5.81 6.88 5.95
C THR A 91 -4.40 7.43 5.88
N ALA A 92 -3.90 7.90 7.01
CA ALA A 92 -2.49 8.23 7.18
C ALA A 92 -1.95 7.34 8.29
N LEU A 93 -0.98 6.50 7.96
CA LEU A 93 -0.40 5.53 8.89
C LEU A 93 1.07 5.87 9.11
N PRO A 94 1.48 6.19 10.33
CA PRO A 94 2.91 6.22 10.63
C PRO A 94 3.49 4.80 10.59
N HIS A 95 4.81 4.69 10.69
CA HIS A 95 5.45 3.38 10.76
C HIS A 95 4.98 2.56 11.98
N GLY A 96 5.17 1.26 11.94
CA GLY A 96 4.86 0.38 13.07
C GLY A 96 3.42 -0.12 13.09
N HIS A 97 3.02 -0.88 12.06
CA HIS A 97 1.68 -1.45 11.98
C HIS A 97 1.71 -2.85 11.37
N ASP A 98 0.67 -3.63 11.67
CA ASP A 98 0.30 -4.86 10.98
C ASP A 98 -1.07 -4.64 10.34
N ALA A 99 -1.42 -5.43 9.35
CA ALA A 99 -2.71 -5.32 8.68
C ALA A 99 -3.08 -6.63 8.01
N TRP A 100 -4.38 -6.86 7.84
CA TRP A 100 -4.87 -8.04 7.11
C TRP A 100 -6.21 -7.75 6.44
N VAL A 101 -6.47 -8.52 5.38
CA VAL A 101 -7.74 -8.45 4.64
C VAL A 101 -8.84 -9.10 5.46
N VAL A 102 -9.97 -8.43 5.57
CA VAL A 102 -11.16 -8.93 6.24
C VAL A 102 -12.17 -9.33 5.17
N GLY A 103 -12.68 -10.57 5.26
CA GLY A 103 -13.71 -11.06 4.34
C GLY A 103 -13.16 -11.61 3.04
N ASP A 104 -14.03 -11.70 2.04
CA ASP A 104 -13.79 -12.43 0.79
C ASP A 104 -13.52 -11.51 -0.41
N GLU A 105 -13.53 -10.20 -0.19
CA GLU A 105 -13.28 -9.22 -1.25
C GLU A 105 -11.83 -8.75 -1.20
N PRO A 106 -11.12 -8.67 -2.34
CA PRO A 106 -9.79 -8.10 -2.36
C PRO A 106 -9.78 -6.64 -1.89
N VAL A 107 -8.72 -6.26 -1.20
CA VAL A 107 -8.45 -4.85 -0.85
C VAL A 107 -7.67 -4.22 -2.00
N VAL A 108 -8.11 -3.04 -2.42
CA VAL A 108 -7.39 -2.22 -3.39
C VAL A 108 -7.15 -0.85 -2.77
N VAL A 109 -5.88 -0.45 -2.74
CA VAL A 109 -5.45 0.79 -2.08
C VAL A 109 -4.49 1.54 -3.00
N VAL A 110 -4.67 2.86 -3.09
CA VAL A 110 -3.69 3.74 -3.74
C VAL A 110 -2.88 4.44 -2.66
N ASP A 111 -1.55 4.37 -2.76
CA ASP A 111 -0.63 4.85 -1.74
C ASP A 111 0.32 5.89 -2.33
N TRP A 112 0.37 7.08 -1.71
CA TRP A 112 1.25 8.19 -2.10
C TRP A 112 2.55 8.22 -1.32
N TRP A 113 2.66 7.49 -0.20
CA TRP A 113 3.88 7.36 0.59
C TRP A 113 4.23 5.89 0.78
N GLY A 114 5.50 5.59 0.93
CA GLY A 114 5.96 4.27 1.34
C GLY A 114 5.90 3.18 0.28
N ALA A 115 5.19 3.39 -0.83
CA ALA A 115 5.08 2.37 -1.87
C ALA A 115 6.42 2.08 -2.54
N SER A 116 7.30 3.07 -2.64
CA SER A 116 8.63 2.92 -3.25
C SER A 116 9.44 1.78 -2.65
N ASP A 117 9.34 1.60 -1.33
CA ASP A 117 10.12 0.61 -0.58
C ASP A 117 9.29 -0.57 -0.09
N TYR A 118 8.00 -0.60 -0.41
CA TYR A 118 7.10 -1.65 0.07
C TYR A 118 7.40 -3.00 -0.57
N ALA A 119 7.42 -4.05 0.23
CA ALA A 119 7.69 -5.43 -0.21
C ALA A 119 9.03 -5.56 -0.96
N LYS A 120 10.02 -4.84 -0.50
CA LYS A 120 11.32 -4.77 -1.17
C LYS A 120 12.42 -5.48 -0.38
#